data_43d5ba3a9dc94a9a233b3a57fa1644f6
#
_entry.id   43d5ba3a9dc94a9a233b3a57fa1644f6
#
_cell.length_a   1.000
_cell.length_b   1.000
_cell.length_c   1.000
_cell.angle_alpha   90.00
_cell.angle_beta   90.00
_cell.angle_gamma   90.00
#
_symmetry.space_group_name_H-M   'P 1'
#
loop_
_entity.id
_entity.type
_entity.pdbx_description
1 polymer ?
#
loop_
_entity_poly.entity_id
_entity_poly.type
_entity_poly.pdbx_seq_one_letter_code
_entity_poly.pdbx_strand_id
1 'polypeptide(L)'
;MFIPEITTRVTTKVHADSIDEAINKIESDPYLSKCPSIRETLQNKKNQLEGLEEPVSRAVAERLSSNQETIISTKHYITGKMANSVDISQDGNDYLVGNTAMSVDGFPYPLAIEEGTSSHWVAPVTFSALHWTDKLSGEDRFSKGHVVSGIKPDPFVEPSINTTINDIEDIVSNIIRGIK
;
A
#
# COMPACT_ATOMS: atom_id res chain seq x y z
N MET A 1 -14.38 -18.27 1.55
CA MET A 1 -13.09 -18.44 2.25
C MET A 1 -12.38 -17.11 2.15
N PHE A 2 -12.16 -16.44 3.28
CA PHE A 2 -11.49 -15.15 3.31
C PHE A 2 -9.99 -15.40 3.07
N ILE A 3 -9.46 -14.91 1.96
CA ILE A 3 -8.02 -15.01 1.68
C ILE A 3 -7.40 -13.77 2.30
N PRO A 4 -6.49 -13.89 3.25
CA PRO A 4 -5.81 -12.74 3.82
C PRO A 4 -4.94 -12.09 2.76
N GLU A 5 -5.33 -10.90 2.33
CA GLU A 5 -4.52 -10.04 1.48
C GLU A 5 -3.66 -9.13 2.36
N ILE A 6 -2.41 -8.91 1.94
CA ILE A 6 -1.59 -7.87 2.55
C ILE A 6 -2.03 -6.56 1.92
N THR A 7 -2.72 -5.74 2.71
CA THR A 7 -3.27 -4.47 2.23
C THR A 7 -2.91 -3.33 3.18
N THR A 8 -2.41 -2.25 2.62
CA THR A 8 -2.14 -0.99 3.33
C THR A 8 -3.16 0.05 2.90
N ARG A 9 -3.86 0.66 3.88
CA ARG A 9 -4.80 1.76 3.62
C ARG A 9 -4.06 3.09 3.64
N VAL A 10 -4.26 3.88 2.60
CA VAL A 10 -3.78 5.25 2.47
C VAL A 10 -4.96 6.21 2.64
N THR A 11 -4.91 7.03 3.68
CA THR A 11 -5.92 8.04 3.99
C THR A 11 -5.25 9.38 4.18
N THR A 12 -5.77 10.42 3.53
CA THR A 12 -5.32 11.80 3.72
C THR A 12 -6.46 12.62 4.30
N LYS A 13 -6.15 13.43 5.32
CA LYS A 13 -7.08 14.41 5.87
C LYS A 13 -6.43 15.77 5.89
N VAL A 14 -7.17 16.78 5.42
CA VAL A 14 -6.75 18.18 5.50
C VAL A 14 -7.34 18.80 6.76
N HIS A 15 -6.48 19.36 7.60
CA HIS A 15 -6.88 20.11 8.78
C HIS A 15 -6.98 21.60 8.43
N ALA A 16 -8.20 22.09 8.26
CA ALA A 16 -8.50 23.48 7.95
C ALA A 16 -8.95 24.29 9.18
N ASP A 17 -8.66 23.80 10.39
CA ASP A 17 -9.15 24.37 11.66
C ASP A 17 -8.82 25.86 11.81
N SER A 18 -7.64 26.30 11.39
CA SER A 18 -7.23 27.71 11.41
C SER A 18 -8.07 28.59 10.49
N ILE A 19 -8.58 28.06 9.37
CA ILE A 19 -9.47 28.76 8.46
C ILE A 19 -10.87 28.84 9.07
N ASP A 20 -11.35 27.77 9.68
CA ASP A 20 -12.63 27.75 10.39
C ASP A 20 -12.65 28.74 11.57
N GLU A 21 -11.57 28.81 12.34
CA GLU A 21 -11.41 29.82 13.39
C GLU A 21 -11.44 31.25 12.82
N ALA A 22 -10.79 31.48 11.69
CA ALA A 22 -10.79 32.79 11.02
C ALA A 22 -12.19 33.15 10.52
N ILE A 23 -12.93 32.23 9.93
CA ILE A 23 -14.32 32.44 9.47
C ILE A 23 -15.20 32.79 10.68
N ASN A 24 -15.13 32.01 11.78
CA ASN A 24 -15.90 32.26 12.99
C ASN A 24 -15.60 33.63 13.60
N LYS A 25 -14.34 34.08 13.60
CA LYS A 25 -13.96 35.43 14.07
C LYS A 25 -14.57 36.51 13.19
N ILE A 26 -14.60 36.34 11.87
CA ILE A 26 -15.21 37.29 10.94
C ILE A 26 -16.73 37.36 11.17
N GLU A 27 -17.39 36.24 11.37
CA GLU A 27 -18.84 36.19 11.60
C GLU A 27 -19.26 36.86 12.95
N SER A 28 -18.42 36.73 13.96
CA SER A 28 -18.65 37.32 15.27
C SER A 28 -18.28 38.80 15.39
N ASP A 29 -17.52 39.36 14.46
CA ASP A 29 -17.12 40.76 14.46
C ASP A 29 -18.16 41.64 13.76
N PRO A 30 -18.68 42.67 14.43
CA PRO A 30 -19.76 43.55 13.91
C PRO A 30 -19.35 44.32 12.61
N TYR A 31 -18.07 44.52 12.37
CA TYR A 31 -17.56 45.23 11.20
C TYR A 31 -17.18 44.29 10.09
N LEU A 32 -16.46 43.19 10.42
CA LEU A 32 -15.99 42.22 9.42
C LEU A 32 -17.13 41.37 8.86
N SER A 33 -18.18 41.10 9.66
CA SER A 33 -19.38 40.38 9.18
C SER A 33 -20.11 41.10 8.05
N LYS A 34 -19.87 42.39 7.89
CA LYS A 34 -20.39 43.19 6.75
C LYS A 34 -19.54 43.11 5.48
N CYS A 35 -18.44 42.34 5.52
CA CYS A 35 -17.54 42.17 4.38
C CYS A 35 -17.65 40.75 3.81
N PRO A 36 -18.69 40.39 3.06
CA PRO A 36 -18.94 39.04 2.58
C PRO A 36 -17.81 38.50 1.71
N SER A 37 -17.08 39.35 1.01
CA SER A 37 -15.96 38.96 0.13
C SER A 37 -14.79 38.29 0.87
N ILE A 38 -14.53 38.67 2.13
CA ILE A 38 -13.46 38.08 2.93
C ILE A 38 -13.86 36.64 3.34
N ARG A 39 -15.09 36.48 3.81
CA ARG A 39 -15.63 35.16 4.17
C ARG A 39 -15.65 34.23 2.97
N GLU A 40 -16.13 34.70 1.84
CA GLU A 40 -16.19 33.94 0.58
C GLU A 40 -14.79 33.50 0.13
N THR A 41 -13.80 34.39 0.23
CA THR A 41 -12.40 34.06 -0.09
C THR A 41 -11.87 32.96 0.82
N LEU A 42 -12.10 33.01 2.12
CA LEU A 42 -11.67 31.99 3.06
C LEU A 42 -12.37 30.64 2.82
N GLN A 43 -13.69 30.68 2.56
CA GLN A 43 -14.46 29.48 2.22
C GLN A 43 -13.96 28.82 0.94
N ASN A 44 -13.65 29.61 -0.08
CA ASN A 44 -13.08 29.09 -1.32
C ASN A 44 -11.70 28.48 -1.10
N LYS A 45 -10.87 29.09 -0.26
CA LYS A 45 -9.57 28.54 0.14
C LYS A 45 -9.72 27.20 0.88
N LYS A 46 -10.67 27.13 1.82
CA LYS A 46 -10.99 25.88 2.53
C LYS A 46 -11.39 24.78 1.56
N ASN A 47 -12.35 25.05 0.66
CA ASN A 47 -12.82 24.09 -0.33
C ASN A 47 -11.70 23.61 -1.25
N GLN A 48 -10.79 24.52 -1.64
CA GLN A 48 -9.62 24.17 -2.44
C GLN A 48 -8.68 23.21 -1.70
N LEU A 49 -8.42 23.44 -0.40
CA LEU A 49 -7.56 22.58 0.40
C LEU A 49 -8.20 21.20 0.64
N GLU A 50 -9.49 21.17 0.99
CA GLU A 50 -10.23 19.91 1.15
C GLU A 50 -10.28 19.10 -0.16
N GLY A 51 -10.35 19.80 -1.30
CA GLY A 51 -10.28 19.17 -2.62
C GLY A 51 -8.93 18.50 -2.96
N LEU A 52 -7.88 18.68 -2.12
CA LEU A 52 -6.59 18.02 -2.28
C LEU A 52 -6.53 16.62 -1.64
N GLU A 53 -7.47 16.26 -0.79
CA GLU A 53 -7.43 14.97 -0.08
C GLU A 53 -7.34 13.79 -1.04
N GLU A 54 -8.20 13.73 -2.04
CA GLU A 54 -8.21 12.63 -3.01
C GLU A 54 -6.96 12.62 -3.90
N PRO A 55 -6.55 13.72 -4.55
CA PRO A 55 -5.33 13.74 -5.35
C PRO A 55 -4.07 13.35 -4.57
N VAL A 56 -3.96 13.78 -3.31
CA VAL A 56 -2.82 13.43 -2.45
C VAL A 56 -2.88 11.95 -2.07
N SER A 57 -4.04 11.45 -1.63
CA SER A 57 -4.21 10.02 -1.30
C SER A 57 -3.85 9.12 -2.46
N ARG A 58 -4.28 9.48 -3.68
CA ARG A 58 -3.94 8.74 -4.90
C ARG A 58 -2.44 8.74 -5.17
N ALA A 59 -1.82 9.91 -5.17
CA ALA A 59 -0.39 10.02 -5.48
C ALA A 59 0.48 9.30 -4.44
N VAL A 60 0.09 9.31 -3.16
CA VAL A 60 0.76 8.53 -2.10
C VAL A 60 0.57 7.03 -2.33
N ALA A 61 -0.64 6.58 -2.71
CA ALA A 61 -0.89 5.17 -3.02
C ALA A 61 -0.09 4.69 -4.23
N GLU A 62 -0.02 5.48 -5.30
CA GLU A 62 0.80 5.20 -6.48
C GLU A 62 2.30 5.10 -6.12
N ARG A 63 2.79 5.99 -5.28
CA ARG A 63 4.18 5.93 -4.80
C ARG A 63 4.42 4.70 -3.93
N LEU A 64 3.51 4.37 -3.03
CA LEU A 64 3.60 3.18 -2.18
C LEU A 64 3.62 1.89 -3.02
N SER A 65 2.74 1.78 -4.01
CA SER A 65 2.72 0.66 -4.96
C SER A 65 4.06 0.52 -5.68
N SER A 66 4.58 1.61 -6.24
CA SER A 66 5.87 1.62 -6.94
C SER A 66 7.04 1.22 -6.02
N ASN A 67 7.04 1.67 -4.76
CA ASN A 67 8.05 1.30 -3.78
C ASN A 67 7.96 -0.19 -3.41
N GLN A 68 6.75 -0.74 -3.24
CA GLN A 68 6.54 -2.18 -3.02
C GLN A 68 7.06 -2.99 -4.22
N GLU A 69 6.66 -2.65 -5.44
CA GLU A 69 7.14 -3.30 -6.66
C GLU A 69 8.68 -3.30 -6.76
N THR A 70 9.30 -2.17 -6.43
CA THR A 70 10.76 -2.01 -6.45
C THR A 70 11.44 -2.92 -5.44
N ILE A 71 10.96 -2.95 -4.20
CA ILE A 71 11.53 -3.82 -3.14
C ILE A 71 11.35 -5.28 -3.51
N ILE A 72 10.15 -5.68 -3.96
CA ILE A 72 9.85 -7.04 -4.37
C ILE A 72 10.72 -7.46 -5.56
N SER A 73 10.84 -6.61 -6.57
CA SER A 73 11.67 -6.90 -7.76
C SER A 73 13.14 -7.05 -7.43
N THR A 74 13.62 -6.31 -6.44
CA THR A 74 15.05 -6.33 -6.05
C THR A 74 15.37 -7.53 -5.16
N LYS A 75 14.49 -7.87 -4.21
CA LYS A 75 14.77 -8.91 -3.19
C LYS A 75 14.15 -10.27 -3.53
N HIS A 76 12.98 -10.28 -4.15
CA HIS A 76 12.12 -11.48 -4.28
C HIS A 76 11.85 -11.86 -5.73
N TYR A 77 12.66 -11.40 -6.67
CA TYR A 77 12.44 -11.66 -8.09
C TYR A 77 12.76 -13.10 -8.45
N ILE A 78 11.72 -13.92 -8.63
CA ILE A 78 11.86 -15.29 -9.21
C ILE A 78 11.18 -15.34 -10.58
N THR A 79 9.93 -14.89 -10.66
CA THR A 79 9.12 -14.92 -11.89
C THR A 79 8.53 -13.56 -12.24
N GLY A 80 8.74 -12.54 -11.41
CA GLY A 80 8.09 -11.24 -11.51
C GLY A 80 6.60 -11.23 -11.11
N LYS A 81 5.99 -12.40 -10.88
CA LYS A 81 4.55 -12.51 -10.60
C LYS A 81 4.15 -11.69 -9.36
N MET A 82 4.96 -11.73 -8.28
CA MET A 82 4.66 -11.00 -7.06
C MET A 82 4.74 -9.48 -7.26
N ALA A 83 5.77 -8.97 -7.93
CA ALA A 83 5.88 -7.55 -8.25
C ALA A 83 4.71 -7.07 -9.12
N ASN A 84 4.36 -7.84 -10.15
CA ASN A 84 3.27 -7.51 -11.08
C ASN A 84 1.86 -7.71 -10.47
N SER A 85 1.76 -8.16 -9.24
CA SER A 85 0.50 -8.37 -8.52
C SER A 85 0.27 -7.34 -7.41
N VAL A 86 1.11 -6.32 -7.32
CA VAL A 86 0.81 -5.13 -6.51
C VAL A 86 -0.29 -4.36 -7.22
N ASP A 87 -1.36 -4.04 -6.51
CA ASP A 87 -2.55 -3.39 -7.06
C ASP A 87 -3.03 -2.26 -6.14
N ILE A 88 -3.72 -1.30 -6.73
CA ILE A 88 -4.32 -0.16 -6.05
C ILE A 88 -5.81 -0.20 -6.29
N SER A 89 -6.59 -0.20 -5.22
CA SER A 89 -8.05 -0.08 -5.29
C SER A 89 -8.52 1.14 -4.51
N GLN A 90 -9.58 1.79 -4.99
CA GLN A 90 -10.19 2.93 -4.31
C GLN A 90 -11.34 2.49 -3.41
N ASP A 91 -11.38 3.04 -2.20
CA ASP A 91 -12.44 2.81 -1.21
C ASP A 91 -12.92 4.18 -0.67
N GLY A 92 -13.90 4.77 -1.35
CA GLY A 92 -14.33 6.16 -1.09
C GLY A 92 -13.23 7.17 -1.46
N ASN A 93 -12.76 7.93 -0.48
CA ASN A 93 -11.63 8.86 -0.62
C ASN A 93 -10.28 8.23 -0.27
N ASP A 94 -10.31 6.99 0.24
CA ASP A 94 -9.11 6.24 0.59
C ASP A 94 -8.64 5.37 -0.57
N TYR A 95 -7.39 4.96 -0.51
CA TYR A 95 -6.79 4.00 -1.43
C TYR A 95 -6.23 2.82 -0.64
N LEU A 96 -6.42 1.63 -1.20
CA LEU A 96 -5.87 0.38 -0.67
C LEU A 96 -4.78 -0.09 -1.63
N VAL A 97 -3.56 -0.28 -1.10
CA VAL A 97 -2.43 -0.84 -1.83
C VAL A 97 -2.18 -2.23 -1.29
N GLY A 98 -2.27 -3.24 -2.14
CA GLY A 98 -2.15 -4.64 -1.73
C GLY A 98 -1.42 -5.50 -2.74
N ASN A 99 -1.07 -6.72 -2.33
CA ASN A 99 -0.46 -7.72 -3.20
C ASN A 99 -1.33 -8.98 -3.25
N THR A 100 -1.86 -9.26 -4.43
CA THR A 100 -2.83 -10.34 -4.68
C THR A 100 -2.18 -11.61 -5.24
N ALA A 101 -0.85 -11.71 -5.23
CA ALA A 101 -0.15 -12.85 -5.80
C ALA A 101 -0.44 -14.15 -5.06
N MET A 102 -0.81 -15.17 -5.81
CA MET A 102 -1.11 -16.52 -5.30
C MET A 102 -0.36 -17.58 -6.06
N SER A 103 -0.07 -18.70 -5.39
CA SER A 103 0.37 -19.93 -6.04
C SER A 103 -0.77 -20.54 -6.88
N VAL A 104 -0.46 -21.57 -7.66
CA VAL A 104 -1.46 -22.32 -8.43
C VAL A 104 -2.51 -22.94 -7.52
N ASP A 105 -2.13 -23.32 -6.31
CA ASP A 105 -3.00 -23.94 -5.31
C ASP A 105 -3.75 -22.91 -4.44
N GLY A 106 -3.68 -21.61 -4.78
CA GLY A 106 -4.36 -20.53 -4.06
C GLY A 106 -3.68 -20.10 -2.75
N PHE A 107 -2.39 -20.41 -2.55
CA PHE A 107 -1.64 -19.99 -1.38
C PHE A 107 -1.13 -18.55 -1.55
N PRO A 108 -1.40 -17.62 -0.61
CA PRO A 108 -0.96 -16.21 -0.68
C PRO A 108 0.51 -16.11 -0.25
N TYR A 109 1.45 -16.37 -1.16
CA TYR A 109 2.86 -16.38 -0.83
C TYR A 109 3.48 -15.01 -0.47
N PRO A 110 2.90 -13.84 -0.83
CA PRO A 110 3.37 -12.56 -0.29
C PRO A 110 3.28 -12.51 1.23
N LEU A 111 2.17 -13.03 1.81
CA LEU A 111 2.01 -13.12 3.27
C LEU A 111 3.09 -14.01 3.91
N ALA A 112 3.41 -15.12 3.26
CA ALA A 112 4.47 -16.00 3.74
C ALA A 112 5.87 -15.37 3.71
N ILE A 113 6.12 -14.44 2.78
CA ILE A 113 7.37 -13.68 2.73
C ILE A 113 7.38 -12.61 3.81
N GLU A 114 6.27 -11.87 3.95
CA GLU A 114 6.15 -10.79 4.94
C GLU A 114 6.30 -11.31 6.38
N GLU A 115 5.54 -12.35 6.74
CA GLU A 115 5.45 -12.87 8.11
C GLU A 115 6.34 -14.06 8.36
N GLY A 116 6.87 -14.68 7.30
CA GLY A 116 7.55 -15.96 7.37
C GLY A 116 6.59 -17.13 7.56
N THR A 117 7.14 -18.33 7.59
CA THR A 117 6.39 -19.57 7.88
C THR A 117 7.17 -20.45 8.82
N SER A 118 6.46 -21.20 9.66
CA SER A 118 7.08 -22.25 10.47
C SER A 118 7.44 -23.47 9.63
N SER A 119 8.36 -24.29 10.12
CA SER A 119 8.61 -25.60 9.51
C SER A 119 7.35 -26.46 9.57
N HIS A 120 7.10 -27.19 8.51
CA HIS A 120 5.90 -28.03 8.41
C HIS A 120 6.18 -29.30 7.61
N TRP A 121 5.30 -30.28 7.80
CA TRP A 121 5.35 -31.53 7.07
C TRP A 121 4.68 -31.39 5.71
N VAL A 122 5.35 -31.81 4.66
CA VAL A 122 4.81 -31.89 3.30
C VAL A 122 4.70 -33.34 2.89
N ALA A 123 3.51 -33.73 2.41
CA ALA A 123 3.23 -35.08 1.95
C ALA A 123 2.55 -35.03 0.57
N PRO A 124 2.68 -36.06 -0.25
CA PRO A 124 1.95 -36.17 -1.50
C PRO A 124 0.44 -36.32 -1.23
N VAL A 125 -0.38 -35.60 -2.00
CA VAL A 125 -1.84 -35.64 -1.89
C VAL A 125 -2.46 -36.58 -2.94
N THR A 126 -1.94 -36.54 -4.16
CA THR A 126 -2.52 -37.26 -5.31
C THR A 126 -1.68 -38.46 -5.74
N PHE A 127 -0.36 -38.39 -5.56
CA PHE A 127 0.60 -39.42 -5.98
C PHE A 127 1.18 -40.15 -4.79
N SER A 128 1.85 -41.29 -5.05
CA SER A 128 2.49 -42.09 -4.00
C SER A 128 3.76 -41.44 -3.40
N ALA A 129 4.31 -40.43 -4.09
CA ALA A 129 5.49 -39.69 -3.66
C ALA A 129 5.47 -38.28 -4.21
N LEU A 130 6.12 -37.34 -3.49
CA LEU A 130 6.54 -36.05 -3.99
C LEU A 130 7.69 -36.26 -4.97
N HIS A 131 7.70 -35.45 -6.05
CA HIS A 131 8.77 -35.46 -7.02
C HIS A 131 9.22 -34.02 -7.30
N TRP A 132 10.52 -33.79 -7.28
CA TRP A 132 11.13 -32.52 -7.69
C TRP A 132 12.54 -32.75 -8.24
N THR A 133 12.97 -31.86 -9.12
CA THR A 133 14.35 -31.83 -9.60
C THR A 133 15.18 -30.91 -8.70
N ASP A 134 16.25 -31.45 -8.13
CA ASP A 134 17.20 -30.68 -7.33
C ASP A 134 17.92 -29.66 -8.22
N LYS A 135 17.80 -28.36 -7.86
CA LYS A 135 18.33 -27.26 -8.69
C LYS A 135 19.85 -27.20 -8.75
N LEU A 136 20.54 -27.79 -7.77
CA LEU A 136 22.01 -27.77 -7.71
C LEU A 136 22.62 -28.96 -8.45
N SER A 137 22.05 -30.17 -8.26
CA SER A 137 22.57 -31.37 -8.88
C SER A 137 21.92 -31.73 -10.22
N GLY A 138 20.73 -31.19 -10.49
CA GLY A 138 19.90 -31.58 -11.63
C GLY A 138 19.26 -32.96 -11.50
N GLU A 139 19.38 -33.60 -10.33
CA GLU A 139 18.85 -34.94 -10.09
C GLU A 139 17.39 -34.91 -9.66
N ASP A 140 16.63 -35.91 -10.10
CA ASP A 140 15.27 -36.13 -9.63
C ASP A 140 15.26 -36.70 -8.22
N ARG A 141 14.46 -36.08 -7.35
CA ARG A 141 14.27 -36.48 -5.96
C ARG A 141 12.84 -36.93 -5.71
N PHE A 142 12.68 -37.95 -4.87
CA PHE A 142 11.40 -38.50 -4.50
C PHE A 142 11.29 -38.60 -2.96
N SER A 143 10.10 -38.29 -2.40
CA SER A 143 9.84 -38.44 -0.98
C SER A 143 8.37 -38.82 -0.74
N LYS A 144 8.14 -39.74 0.23
CA LYS A 144 6.79 -40.05 0.74
C LYS A 144 6.26 -38.98 1.69
N GLY A 145 7.06 -37.98 2.00
CA GLY A 145 6.82 -36.85 2.87
C GLY A 145 8.09 -36.53 3.65
N HIS A 146 8.27 -35.25 3.94
CA HIS A 146 9.39 -34.76 4.74
C HIS A 146 9.05 -33.42 5.37
N VAL A 147 9.78 -33.05 6.40
CA VAL A 147 9.70 -31.71 6.98
C VAL A 147 10.44 -30.73 6.09
N VAL A 148 9.77 -29.65 5.66
CA VAL A 148 10.41 -28.51 5.03
C VAL A 148 10.67 -27.43 6.07
N SER A 149 11.80 -26.75 5.95
CA SER A 149 12.10 -25.59 6.77
C SER A 149 11.11 -24.47 6.42
N GLY A 150 10.68 -23.72 7.43
CA GLY A 150 9.92 -22.51 7.18
C GLY A 150 10.76 -21.42 6.50
N ILE A 151 10.09 -20.37 6.08
CA ILE A 151 10.69 -19.15 5.51
C ILE A 151 10.88 -18.15 6.64
N LYS A 152 12.05 -17.54 6.74
CA LYS A 152 12.25 -16.41 7.65
C LYS A 152 11.52 -15.19 7.10
N PRO A 153 10.91 -14.36 7.99
CA PRO A 153 10.31 -13.10 7.55
C PRO A 153 11.33 -12.25 6.78
N ASP A 154 10.90 -11.73 5.65
CA ASP A 154 11.64 -10.73 4.86
C ASP A 154 10.65 -9.67 4.37
N PRO A 155 10.25 -8.74 5.27
CA PRO A 155 9.15 -7.81 5.03
C PRO A 155 9.48 -6.82 3.91
N PHE A 156 8.47 -6.48 3.12
CA PHE A 156 8.52 -5.49 2.05
C PHE A 156 7.51 -4.35 2.27
N VAL A 157 6.46 -4.55 3.08
CA VAL A 157 5.43 -3.54 3.32
C VAL A 157 5.98 -2.39 4.16
N GLU A 158 6.53 -2.67 5.34
CA GLU A 158 7.07 -1.63 6.22
C GLU A 158 8.20 -0.81 5.57
N PRO A 159 9.20 -1.41 4.90
CA PRO A 159 10.22 -0.64 4.18
C PRO A 159 9.63 0.24 3.07
N SER A 160 8.60 -0.22 2.35
CA SER A 160 7.94 0.58 1.31
C SER A 160 7.19 1.78 1.90
N ILE A 161 6.51 1.59 3.03
CA ILE A 161 5.85 2.67 3.76
C ILE A 161 6.88 3.73 4.20
N ASN A 162 7.97 3.30 4.82
CA ASN A 162 9.02 4.21 5.29
C ASN A 162 9.65 5.01 4.13
N THR A 163 9.87 4.38 2.98
CA THR A 163 10.34 5.08 1.78
C THR A 163 9.31 6.09 1.29
N THR A 164 8.03 5.71 1.26
CA THR A 164 6.94 6.59 0.82
C THR A 164 6.77 7.79 1.74
N ILE A 165 6.90 7.61 3.06
CA ILE A 165 6.84 8.71 4.04
C ILE A 165 7.90 9.76 3.74
N ASN A 166 9.11 9.37 3.38
CA ASN A 166 10.18 10.31 3.02
C ASN A 166 9.87 11.12 1.75
N ASP A 167 9.02 10.60 0.87
CA ASP A 167 8.63 11.24 -0.39
C ASP A 167 7.37 12.14 -0.26
N ILE A 168 6.68 12.13 0.91
CA ILE A 168 5.38 12.83 1.07
C ILE A 168 5.49 14.33 0.80
N GLU A 169 6.52 15.00 1.31
CA GLU A 169 6.69 16.44 1.11
C GLU A 169 6.81 16.81 -0.37
N ASP A 170 7.55 16.01 -1.13
CA ASP A 170 7.70 16.20 -2.58
C ASP A 170 6.40 15.94 -3.33
N ILE A 171 5.66 14.89 -2.96
CA ILE A 171 4.36 14.55 -3.53
C ILE A 171 3.38 15.72 -3.35
N VAL A 172 3.21 16.18 -2.11
CA VAL A 172 2.30 17.30 -1.78
C VAL A 172 2.72 18.58 -2.48
N SER A 173 4.02 18.90 -2.47
CA SER A 173 4.55 20.09 -3.13
C SER A 173 4.29 20.10 -4.64
N ASN A 174 4.41 18.96 -5.30
CA ASN A 174 4.16 18.83 -6.73
C ASN A 174 2.68 18.99 -7.06
N ILE A 175 1.77 18.44 -6.24
CA ILE A 175 0.33 18.60 -6.42
C ILE A 175 -0.07 20.08 -6.25
N ILE A 176 0.41 20.74 -5.19
CA ILE A 176 0.10 22.17 -4.96
C ILE A 176 0.63 23.06 -6.09
N ARG A 177 1.82 22.79 -6.63
CA ARG A 177 2.38 23.53 -7.78
C ARG A 177 1.59 23.34 -9.07
N GLY A 178 0.94 22.19 -9.23
CA GLY A 178 0.08 21.88 -10.40
C GLY A 178 -1.27 22.61 -10.37
N ILE A 179 -1.68 23.15 -9.22
CA ILE A 179 -2.91 23.93 -9.05
C ILE A 179 -2.58 25.41 -9.33
N LYS A 180 -2.74 25.81 -10.60
CA LYS A 180 -2.63 27.22 -11.04
C LYS A 180 -4.00 27.81 -11.32
#